data_bb1497c0ab9114c2a78b172f4c999876
#
_entry.id   bb1497c0ab9114c2a78b172f4c999876
#
_cell.length_a   1.000
_cell.length_b   1.000
_cell.length_c   1.000
_cell.angle_alpha   90.00
_cell.angle_beta   90.00
_cell.angle_gamma   90.00
#
_symmetry.space_group_name_H-M   'P 1'
#
loop_
_entity.id
_entity.type
_entity.pdbx_description
1 polymer ?
#
loop_
_entity_poly.entity_id
_entity_poly.type
_entity_poly.pdbx_seq_one_letter_code
_entity_poly.pdbx_strand_id
1 'polypeptide(L)'
;TAHFLKDHAEITLFEKACDVGGRISTRRAEPYFFDHGAQYFTARTKAFQDFIQPLINQGIIERWSARYVKFDSDQIIERKNWIDDEPRYVGVPGMNKIAKHLAEGLNVHINTRIVSLKRGNTWQLTDESGQLYSDFDWVISTAPSPQAVAVLPKKFKYYDDIKDVEMRACFSLMLGFSKNIPLEFEAAHVIHSD
;
A
#
# COMPACT_ATOMS: atom_id res chain seq x y z
N THR A 1 0.05 1.59 11.84
CA THR A 1 -0.46 2.36 13.00
C THR A 1 -1.44 1.51 13.80
N ALA A 2 -2.57 1.09 13.26
CA ALA A 2 -3.60 0.31 13.97
C ALA A 2 -3.02 -0.93 14.67
N HIS A 3 -2.20 -1.71 13.97
CA HIS A 3 -1.52 -2.88 14.52
C HIS A 3 -0.72 -2.59 15.82
N PHE A 4 -0.11 -1.41 15.94
CA PHE A 4 0.62 -1.01 17.16
C PHE A 4 -0.28 -0.45 18.27
N LEU A 5 -1.47 -0.03 17.93
CA LEU A 5 -2.40 0.60 18.90
C LEU A 5 -3.45 -0.37 19.43
N LYS A 6 -3.61 -1.54 18.82
CA LYS A 6 -4.70 -2.48 19.12
C LYS A 6 -4.77 -2.95 20.58
N ASP A 7 -3.64 -2.97 21.26
CA ASP A 7 -3.56 -3.39 22.67
C ASP A 7 -3.71 -2.19 23.65
N HIS A 8 -3.86 -0.96 23.11
CA HIS A 8 -3.93 0.28 23.89
C HIS A 8 -5.20 1.10 23.65
N ALA A 9 -5.95 0.80 22.58
CA ALA A 9 -7.15 1.53 22.20
C ALA A 9 -8.13 0.63 21.44
N GLU A 10 -9.42 0.94 21.55
CA GLU A 10 -10.42 0.40 20.64
C GLU A 10 -10.28 1.07 19.26
N ILE A 11 -10.10 0.26 18.21
CA ILE A 11 -9.79 0.75 16.89
C ILE A 11 -10.85 0.33 15.90
N THR A 12 -11.36 1.30 15.15
CA THR A 12 -12.19 1.08 13.97
C THR A 12 -11.47 1.62 12.74
N LEU A 13 -11.36 0.79 11.71
CA LEU A 13 -10.78 1.14 10.42
C LEU A 13 -11.89 1.32 9.39
N PHE A 14 -11.78 2.36 8.57
CA PHE A 14 -12.67 2.60 7.44
C PHE A 14 -11.86 2.54 6.15
N GLU A 15 -12.19 1.60 5.28
CA GLU A 15 -11.55 1.41 3.97
C GLU A 15 -12.60 1.57 2.87
N LYS A 16 -12.34 2.48 1.93
CA LYS A 16 -13.26 2.75 0.82
C LYS A 16 -13.34 1.62 -0.21
N ALA A 17 -12.27 0.83 -0.32
CA ALA A 17 -12.19 -0.28 -1.27
C ALA A 17 -12.85 -1.55 -0.70
N CYS A 18 -13.05 -2.53 -1.57
CA CYS A 18 -13.59 -3.84 -1.20
C CYS A 18 -12.59 -4.73 -0.45
N ASP A 19 -11.34 -4.29 -0.29
CA ASP A 19 -10.29 -5.03 0.42
C ASP A 19 -9.26 -4.04 0.99
N VAL A 20 -8.54 -4.45 2.03
CA VAL A 20 -7.45 -3.69 2.61
C VAL A 20 -6.21 -3.74 1.72
N GLY A 21 -5.31 -2.76 1.87
CA GLY A 21 -4.03 -2.75 1.16
C GLY A 21 -3.72 -1.43 0.47
N GLY A 22 -4.73 -0.72 0.00
CA GLY A 22 -4.53 0.59 -0.64
C GLY A 22 -3.45 0.52 -1.74
N ARG A 23 -2.31 1.21 -1.55
CA ARG A 23 -1.21 1.25 -2.53
C ARG A 23 -0.36 -0.02 -2.63
N ILE A 24 -0.59 -1.01 -1.79
CA ILE A 24 -0.03 -2.37 -1.91
C ILE A 24 -1.12 -3.39 -2.27
N SER A 25 -2.19 -2.96 -2.93
CA SER A 25 -3.27 -3.83 -3.35
C SER A 25 -2.86 -4.73 -4.51
N THR A 26 -3.38 -5.96 -4.50
CA THR A 26 -3.22 -6.94 -5.57
C THR A 26 -4.51 -7.00 -6.38
N ARG A 27 -4.43 -6.78 -7.69
CA ARG A 27 -5.54 -6.92 -8.62
C ARG A 27 -5.76 -8.39 -8.95
N ARG A 28 -6.98 -8.86 -8.78
CA ARG A 28 -7.39 -10.20 -9.20
C ARG A 28 -8.06 -10.11 -10.57
N ALA A 29 -7.53 -10.87 -11.53
CA ALA A 29 -8.08 -11.05 -12.88
C ALA A 29 -7.78 -12.50 -13.31
N GLU A 30 -8.57 -13.43 -12.77
CA GLU A 30 -8.33 -14.87 -12.93
C GLU A 30 -8.00 -15.29 -14.38
N PRO A 31 -7.00 -16.15 -14.54
CA PRO A 31 -6.21 -16.84 -13.51
C PRO A 31 -5.04 -16.03 -12.93
N TYR A 32 -4.96 -14.74 -13.22
CA TYR A 32 -3.83 -13.88 -12.88
C TYR A 32 -4.08 -13.04 -11.64
N PHE A 33 -2.96 -12.70 -10.97
CA PHE A 33 -2.91 -11.78 -9.84
C PHE A 33 -1.79 -10.78 -10.10
N PHE A 34 -2.08 -9.48 -9.96
CA PHE A 34 -1.13 -8.42 -10.29
C PHE A 34 -0.95 -7.47 -9.11
N ASP A 35 0.28 -7.32 -8.65
CA ASP A 35 0.66 -6.28 -7.71
C ASP A 35 0.91 -4.99 -8.51
N HIS A 36 -0.19 -4.26 -8.77
CA HIS A 36 -0.20 -3.09 -9.66
C HIS A 36 0.17 -1.78 -8.95
N GLY A 37 0.26 -1.79 -7.63
CA GLY A 37 0.77 -0.69 -6.82
C GLY A 37 2.28 -0.85 -6.55
N ALA A 38 2.67 -0.86 -5.28
CA ALA A 38 4.04 -1.20 -4.92
C ALA A 38 4.29 -2.68 -5.19
N GLN A 39 5.24 -2.98 -6.05
CA GLN A 39 5.59 -4.34 -6.45
C GLN A 39 6.56 -5.00 -5.47
N TYR A 40 7.35 -4.19 -4.78
CA TYR A 40 8.28 -4.59 -3.73
C TYR A 40 8.58 -3.40 -2.81
N PHE A 41 9.31 -3.66 -1.74
CA PHE A 41 9.83 -2.62 -0.86
C PHE A 41 11.22 -2.97 -0.33
N THR A 42 11.92 -1.98 0.23
CA THR A 42 13.21 -2.16 0.91
C THR A 42 13.08 -1.82 2.39
N ALA A 43 13.85 -2.49 3.25
CA ALA A 43 13.86 -2.24 4.68
C ALA A 43 15.23 -1.69 5.12
N ARG A 44 15.39 -0.37 5.10
CA ARG A 44 16.68 0.30 5.34
C ARG A 44 16.98 0.54 6.82
N THR A 45 15.95 0.80 7.62
CA THR A 45 16.14 1.08 9.05
C THR A 45 16.03 -0.20 9.88
N LYS A 46 16.83 -0.29 10.95
CA LYS A 46 16.78 -1.43 11.88
C LYS A 46 15.36 -1.62 12.45
N ALA A 47 14.68 -0.55 12.83
CA ALA A 47 13.32 -0.61 13.37
C ALA A 47 12.33 -1.24 12.37
N PHE A 48 12.47 -0.93 11.07
CA PHE A 48 11.60 -1.52 10.05
C PHE A 48 11.98 -2.98 9.75
N GLN A 49 13.29 -3.30 9.77
CA GLN A 49 13.76 -4.69 9.67
C GLN A 49 13.21 -5.55 10.81
N ASP A 50 13.25 -5.06 12.04
CA ASP A 50 12.72 -5.76 13.21
C ASP A 50 11.18 -5.91 13.11
N PHE A 51 10.50 -4.92 12.60
CA PHE A 51 9.05 -4.97 12.36
C PHE A 51 8.65 -6.05 11.34
N ILE A 52 9.39 -6.19 10.24
CA ILE A 52 9.07 -7.18 9.20
C ILE A 52 9.59 -8.59 9.50
N GLN A 53 10.53 -8.75 10.42
CA GLN A 53 11.15 -10.05 10.70
C GLN A 53 10.12 -11.13 11.12
N PRO A 54 9.14 -10.87 12.01
CA PRO A 54 8.10 -11.83 12.32
C PRO A 54 7.25 -12.22 11.09
N LEU A 55 7.01 -11.28 10.17
CA LEU A 55 6.25 -11.53 8.94
C LEU A 55 7.05 -12.40 7.95
N ILE A 56 8.37 -12.23 7.91
CA ILE A 56 9.27 -13.09 7.14
C ILE A 56 9.25 -14.52 7.72
N ASN A 57 9.37 -14.65 9.03
CA ASN A 57 9.36 -15.95 9.70
C ASN A 57 8.03 -16.72 9.49
N GLN A 58 6.94 -16.01 9.25
CA GLN A 58 5.62 -16.57 8.96
C GLN A 58 5.36 -16.79 7.45
N GLY A 59 6.31 -16.45 6.58
CA GLY A 59 6.14 -16.57 5.13
C GLY A 59 5.13 -15.56 4.53
N ILE A 60 4.80 -14.48 5.25
CA ILE A 60 3.95 -13.38 4.76
C ILE A 60 4.75 -12.45 3.84
N ILE A 61 6.05 -12.34 4.13
CA ILE A 61 7.01 -11.54 3.38
C ILE A 61 8.17 -12.45 3.00
N GLU A 62 8.61 -12.34 1.76
CA GLU A 62 9.80 -13.02 1.27
C GLU A 62 10.77 -12.05 0.61
N ARG A 63 12.06 -12.40 0.61
CA ARG A 63 13.06 -11.68 -0.14
C ARG A 63 12.93 -12.01 -1.62
N TRP A 64 12.86 -10.98 -2.46
CA TRP A 64 12.82 -11.15 -3.91
C TRP A 64 14.24 -11.11 -4.51
N SER A 65 14.74 -12.27 -4.84
CA SER A 65 16.07 -12.46 -5.46
C SER A 65 15.93 -12.50 -6.99
N ALA A 66 15.57 -11.37 -7.59
CA ALA A 66 15.33 -11.28 -9.03
C ALA A 66 16.62 -11.10 -9.84
N ARG A 67 16.66 -11.70 -11.02
CA ARG A 67 17.58 -11.30 -12.09
C ARG A 67 17.06 -9.98 -12.68
N TYR A 68 17.86 -8.96 -12.59
CA TYR A 68 17.49 -7.62 -12.99
C TYR A 68 18.28 -7.20 -14.25
N VAL A 69 17.60 -6.51 -15.14
CA VAL A 69 18.23 -5.86 -16.31
C VAL A 69 17.83 -4.39 -16.37
N LYS A 70 18.71 -3.60 -16.97
CA LYS A 70 18.42 -2.21 -17.29
C LYS A 70 18.55 -2.04 -18.80
N PHE A 71 17.49 -1.51 -19.39
CA PHE A 71 17.44 -1.17 -20.80
C PHE A 71 17.71 0.32 -21.03
N ASP A 72 18.41 0.62 -22.10
CA ASP A 72 18.40 1.90 -22.78
C ASP A 72 17.84 1.65 -24.18
N SER A 73 16.64 2.15 -24.41
CA SER A 73 15.81 1.76 -25.57
C SER A 73 15.63 0.23 -25.62
N ASP A 74 16.10 -0.44 -26.64
CA ASP A 74 16.04 -1.90 -26.83
C ASP A 74 17.30 -2.66 -26.36
N GLN A 75 18.34 -1.94 -25.91
CA GLN A 75 19.63 -2.52 -25.52
C GLN A 75 19.74 -2.74 -24.01
N ILE A 76 20.19 -3.92 -23.61
CA ILE A 76 20.50 -4.18 -22.20
C ILE A 76 21.88 -3.60 -21.91
N ILE A 77 21.91 -2.58 -21.04
CA ILE A 77 23.14 -1.88 -20.62
C ILE A 77 23.63 -2.32 -19.24
N GLU A 78 22.82 -3.03 -18.47
CA GLU A 78 23.20 -3.54 -17.16
C GLU A 78 22.48 -4.86 -16.88
N ARG A 79 23.18 -5.82 -16.26
CA ARG A 79 22.64 -7.06 -15.70
C ARG A 79 23.17 -7.24 -14.29
N LYS A 80 22.31 -7.58 -13.35
CA LYS A 80 22.68 -7.93 -11.96
C LYS A 80 21.67 -8.83 -11.29
N ASN A 81 22.09 -9.49 -10.22
CA ASN A 81 21.21 -10.23 -9.34
C ASN A 81 20.91 -9.40 -8.10
N TRP A 82 19.63 -9.26 -7.74
CA TRP A 82 19.26 -8.54 -6.54
C TRP A 82 19.61 -9.27 -5.23
N ILE A 83 20.07 -10.52 -5.31
CA ILE A 83 20.57 -11.23 -4.14
C ILE A 83 21.85 -10.59 -3.57
N ASP A 84 22.64 -9.93 -4.44
CA ASP A 84 23.93 -9.31 -4.10
C ASP A 84 23.77 -7.81 -3.78
N ASP A 85 22.57 -7.28 -3.81
CA ASP A 85 22.25 -5.87 -3.64
C ASP A 85 21.38 -5.64 -2.38
N GLU A 86 20.93 -4.40 -2.17
CA GLU A 86 19.97 -4.05 -1.12
C GLU A 86 18.75 -5.00 -1.17
N PRO A 87 18.42 -5.68 -0.06
CA PRO A 87 17.31 -6.62 -0.05
C PRO A 87 15.98 -5.98 -0.43
N ARG A 88 15.30 -6.59 -1.40
CA ARG A 88 13.93 -6.25 -1.80
C ARG A 88 13.00 -7.32 -1.28
N TYR A 89 11.84 -6.90 -0.81
CA TYR A 89 10.86 -7.77 -0.19
C TYR A 89 9.52 -7.66 -0.90
N VAL A 90 8.83 -8.78 -0.96
CA VAL A 90 7.48 -8.91 -1.52
C VAL A 90 6.54 -9.60 -0.54
N GLY A 91 5.26 -9.29 -0.63
CA GLY A 91 4.23 -10.06 0.07
C GLY A 91 3.91 -11.36 -0.66
N VAL A 92 3.62 -12.43 0.05
CA VAL A 92 3.32 -13.75 -0.50
C VAL A 92 1.92 -14.20 -0.08
N PRO A 93 1.05 -14.60 -1.02
CA PRO A 93 1.21 -14.74 -2.48
C PRO A 93 1.09 -13.42 -3.27
N GLY A 94 0.93 -12.29 -2.63
CA GLY A 94 0.85 -10.96 -3.24
C GLY A 94 0.98 -9.88 -2.17
N MET A 95 1.28 -8.65 -2.59
CA MET A 95 1.59 -7.53 -1.70
C MET A 95 0.48 -7.22 -0.69
N ASN A 96 -0.79 -7.39 -1.07
CA ASN A 96 -1.92 -7.15 -0.17
C ASN A 96 -1.99 -8.11 1.02
N LYS A 97 -1.30 -9.28 0.98
CA LYS A 97 -1.25 -10.21 2.10
C LYS A 97 -0.68 -9.55 3.37
N ILE A 98 0.28 -8.66 3.19
CA ILE A 98 0.87 -7.89 4.31
C ILE A 98 -0.21 -7.06 5.03
N ALA A 99 -1.00 -6.30 4.25
CA ALA A 99 -2.06 -5.48 4.83
C ALA A 99 -3.16 -6.32 5.48
N LYS A 100 -3.53 -7.45 4.87
CA LYS A 100 -4.51 -8.40 5.42
C LYS A 100 -4.06 -8.96 6.75
N HIS A 101 -2.82 -9.42 6.82
CA HIS A 101 -2.26 -9.93 8.07
C HIS A 101 -2.22 -8.85 9.18
N LEU A 102 -1.82 -7.62 8.84
CA LEU A 102 -1.81 -6.52 9.79
C LEU A 102 -3.20 -6.04 10.22
N ALA A 103 -4.24 -6.37 9.47
CA ALA A 103 -5.63 -6.07 9.77
C ALA A 103 -6.35 -7.20 10.54
N GLU A 104 -5.71 -8.37 10.70
CA GLU A 104 -6.28 -9.50 11.42
C GLU A 104 -6.63 -9.11 12.87
N GLY A 105 -7.87 -9.40 13.26
CA GLY A 105 -8.40 -9.08 14.60
C GLY A 105 -8.76 -7.61 14.82
N LEU A 106 -8.70 -6.75 13.79
CA LEU A 106 -9.16 -5.37 13.86
C LEU A 106 -10.60 -5.24 13.32
N ASN A 107 -11.35 -4.27 13.86
CA ASN A 107 -12.67 -3.90 13.34
C ASN A 107 -12.49 -3.08 12.05
N VAL A 108 -12.74 -3.68 10.88
CA VAL A 108 -12.54 -3.06 9.57
C VAL A 108 -13.85 -2.97 8.80
N HIS A 109 -14.28 -1.75 8.49
CA HIS A 109 -15.40 -1.46 7.60
C HIS A 109 -14.85 -1.25 6.18
N ILE A 110 -14.95 -2.26 5.33
CA ILE A 110 -14.63 -2.16 3.89
C ILE A 110 -15.82 -1.55 3.12
N ASN A 111 -15.58 -1.13 1.87
CA ASN A 111 -16.59 -0.44 1.05
C ASN A 111 -17.19 0.78 1.77
N THR A 112 -16.45 1.40 2.68
CA THR A 112 -16.92 2.49 3.53
C THR A 112 -16.05 3.71 3.32
N ARG A 113 -16.51 4.61 2.45
CA ARG A 113 -15.83 5.86 2.14
C ARG A 113 -16.30 6.97 3.06
N ILE A 114 -15.44 7.41 3.96
CA ILE A 114 -15.71 8.57 4.81
C ILE A 114 -15.62 9.84 3.95
N VAL A 115 -16.64 10.67 4.02
CA VAL A 115 -16.76 11.94 3.26
C VAL A 115 -16.80 13.17 4.15
N SER A 116 -17.01 13.02 5.45
CA SER A 116 -17.06 14.15 6.39
C SER A 116 -16.52 13.77 7.75
N LEU A 117 -15.77 14.70 8.34
CA LEU A 117 -15.30 14.66 9.73
C LEU A 117 -15.81 15.90 10.46
N LYS A 118 -16.47 15.71 11.61
CA LYS A 118 -16.92 16.80 12.49
C LYS A 118 -16.42 16.55 13.90
N ARG A 119 -15.93 17.59 14.54
CA ARG A 119 -15.54 17.57 15.95
C ARG A 119 -16.57 18.29 16.81
N GLY A 120 -17.18 17.55 17.74
CA GLY A 120 -17.89 18.05 18.90
C GLY A 120 -17.06 17.77 20.17
N ASN A 121 -17.66 17.15 21.17
CA ASN A 121 -16.92 16.59 22.32
C ASN A 121 -16.03 15.42 21.86
N THR A 122 -16.56 14.61 20.97
CA THR A 122 -15.87 13.51 20.25
C THR A 122 -15.88 13.77 18.76
N TRP A 123 -15.21 12.91 17.99
CA TRP A 123 -15.29 12.95 16.53
C TRP A 123 -16.49 12.16 16.02
N GLN A 124 -17.10 12.71 14.99
CA GLN A 124 -18.15 12.08 14.19
C GLN A 124 -17.71 11.99 12.76
N LEU A 125 -17.91 10.83 12.15
CA LEU A 125 -17.60 10.53 10.77
C LEU A 125 -18.91 10.26 10.03
N THR A 126 -19.00 10.71 8.78
CA THR A 126 -20.12 10.35 7.89
C THR A 126 -19.54 9.72 6.64
N ASP A 127 -20.09 8.58 6.23
CA ASP A 127 -19.74 7.95 4.96
C ASP A 127 -20.59 8.47 3.78
N GLU A 128 -20.25 8.00 2.58
CA GLU A 128 -20.94 8.43 1.35
C GLU A 128 -22.41 7.98 1.29
N SER A 129 -22.84 7.00 2.07
CA SER A 129 -24.26 6.58 2.19
C SER A 129 -25.05 7.46 3.17
N GLY A 130 -24.37 8.32 3.92
CA GLY A 130 -24.97 9.13 4.98
C GLY A 130 -24.98 8.45 6.36
N GLN A 131 -24.38 7.25 6.48
CA GLN A 131 -24.24 6.57 7.78
C GLN A 131 -23.31 7.37 8.69
N LEU A 132 -23.75 7.56 9.93
CA LEU A 132 -23.00 8.28 10.97
C LEU A 132 -22.30 7.29 11.90
N TYR A 133 -21.04 7.57 12.17
CA TYR A 133 -20.19 6.90 13.15
C TYR A 133 -19.72 7.94 14.16
N SER A 134 -19.91 7.71 15.47
CA SER A 134 -19.65 8.69 16.52
C SER A 134 -18.75 8.14 17.63
N ASP A 135 -18.46 9.01 18.58
CA ASP A 135 -17.79 8.72 19.85
C ASP A 135 -16.32 8.31 19.72
N PHE A 136 -15.63 8.82 18.68
CA PHE A 136 -14.20 8.65 18.55
C PHE A 136 -13.42 9.79 19.25
N ASP A 137 -12.49 9.42 20.12
CA ASP A 137 -11.57 10.38 20.74
C ASP A 137 -10.56 10.93 19.74
N TRP A 138 -10.10 10.08 18.81
CA TRP A 138 -9.09 10.37 17.80
C TRP A 138 -9.49 9.91 16.41
N VAL A 139 -9.06 10.66 15.42
CA VAL A 139 -9.13 10.27 14.00
C VAL A 139 -7.74 10.37 13.39
N ILE A 140 -7.26 9.28 12.82
CA ILE A 140 -5.97 9.22 12.10
C ILE A 140 -6.26 8.99 10.62
N SER A 141 -6.02 10.03 9.80
CA SER A 141 -6.12 9.88 8.33
C SER A 141 -4.82 9.35 7.76
N THR A 142 -4.89 8.21 7.08
CA THR A 142 -3.77 7.62 6.32
C THR A 142 -4.01 7.70 4.81
N ALA A 143 -5.04 8.44 4.40
CA ALA A 143 -5.35 8.65 2.99
C ALA A 143 -4.30 9.54 2.31
N PRO A 144 -4.07 9.38 0.99
CA PRO A 144 -3.25 10.32 0.23
C PRO A 144 -3.76 11.75 0.34
N SER A 145 -2.85 12.73 0.22
CA SER A 145 -3.12 14.14 0.47
C SER A 145 -4.41 14.68 -0.18
N PRO A 146 -4.69 14.48 -1.49
CA PRO A 146 -5.93 14.99 -2.08
C PRO A 146 -7.20 14.41 -1.46
N GLN A 147 -7.15 13.13 -1.04
CA GLN A 147 -8.28 12.47 -0.38
C GLN A 147 -8.43 12.91 1.07
N ALA A 148 -7.32 13.12 1.78
CA ALA A 148 -7.31 13.64 3.15
C ALA A 148 -7.89 15.07 3.19
N VAL A 149 -7.45 15.94 2.29
CA VAL A 149 -7.95 17.33 2.16
C VAL A 149 -9.45 17.38 1.92
N ALA A 150 -10.00 16.43 1.16
CA ALA A 150 -11.42 16.39 0.87
C ALA A 150 -12.31 16.16 2.10
N VAL A 151 -11.77 15.54 3.16
CA VAL A 151 -12.54 15.17 4.36
C VAL A 151 -12.10 15.93 5.62
N LEU A 152 -10.87 16.42 5.67
CA LEU A 152 -10.35 17.12 6.84
C LEU A 152 -11.00 18.50 7.00
N PRO A 153 -11.29 18.92 8.25
CA PRO A 153 -11.76 20.27 8.52
C PRO A 153 -10.75 21.33 8.06
N LYS A 154 -11.21 22.39 7.41
CA LYS A 154 -10.34 23.51 6.96
C LYS A 154 -9.59 24.20 8.14
N LYS A 155 -10.06 24.02 9.35
CA LYS A 155 -9.40 24.51 10.57
C LYS A 155 -8.26 23.61 11.07
N PHE A 156 -8.00 22.50 10.39
CA PHE A 156 -6.87 21.63 10.74
C PHE A 156 -5.56 22.40 10.55
N LYS A 157 -4.70 22.39 11.57
CA LYS A 157 -3.49 23.22 11.63
C LYS A 157 -2.60 23.12 10.38
N TYR A 158 -2.48 21.92 9.82
CA TYR A 158 -1.61 21.63 8.66
C TYR A 158 -2.41 21.45 7.36
N TYR A 159 -3.61 22.03 7.30
CA TYR A 159 -4.48 21.89 6.12
C TYR A 159 -3.81 22.45 4.85
N ASP A 160 -3.20 23.62 4.97
CA ASP A 160 -2.53 24.28 3.86
C ASP A 160 -1.27 23.52 3.42
N ASP A 161 -0.51 22.96 4.37
CA ASP A 161 0.69 22.17 4.05
C ASP A 161 0.35 20.91 3.25
N ILE A 162 -0.78 20.25 3.55
CA ILE A 162 -1.17 19.01 2.88
C ILE A 162 -1.92 19.24 1.58
N LYS A 163 -2.63 20.37 1.41
CA LYS A 163 -3.40 20.65 0.18
C LYS A 163 -2.49 20.88 -1.01
N ASP A 164 -1.29 21.41 -0.77
CA ASP A 164 -0.32 21.76 -1.80
C ASP A 164 0.61 20.58 -2.18
N VAL A 165 0.41 19.41 -1.54
CA VAL A 165 1.16 18.19 -1.88
C VAL A 165 0.70 17.66 -3.23
N GLU A 166 1.58 17.72 -4.21
CA GLU A 166 1.36 17.14 -5.53
C GLU A 166 1.52 15.62 -5.49
N MET A 167 0.50 14.90 -5.92
CA MET A 167 0.53 13.45 -6.09
C MET A 167 0.71 13.12 -7.57
N ARG A 168 1.88 12.56 -7.92
CA ARG A 168 2.15 12.14 -9.29
C ARG A 168 1.43 10.83 -9.60
N ALA A 169 0.81 10.76 -10.78
CA ALA A 169 0.21 9.53 -11.26
C ALA A 169 1.30 8.51 -11.65
N CYS A 170 1.03 7.24 -11.36
CA CYS A 170 1.82 6.12 -11.83
C CYS A 170 0.85 5.17 -12.56
N PHE A 171 1.12 4.92 -13.84
CA PHE A 171 0.32 4.01 -14.66
C PHE A 171 0.92 2.61 -14.58
N SER A 172 0.06 1.61 -14.40
CA SER A 172 0.46 0.21 -14.38
C SER A 172 -0.24 -0.52 -15.53
N LEU A 173 0.54 -1.10 -16.44
CA LEU A 173 0.06 -2.02 -17.45
C LEU A 173 0.21 -3.45 -16.92
N MET A 174 -0.88 -4.19 -16.87
CA MET A 174 -0.92 -5.57 -16.40
C MET A 174 -1.15 -6.50 -17.59
N LEU A 175 -0.19 -7.39 -17.85
CA LEU A 175 -0.22 -8.32 -18.98
C LEU A 175 -0.23 -9.74 -18.45
N GLY A 176 -1.22 -10.53 -18.88
CA GLY A 176 -1.29 -11.97 -18.64
C GLY A 176 -1.07 -12.73 -19.93
N PHE A 177 -0.30 -13.81 -19.88
CA PHE A 177 0.02 -14.63 -21.03
C PHE A 177 -0.46 -16.06 -20.82
N SER A 178 -1.06 -16.66 -21.85
CA SER A 178 -1.55 -18.04 -21.79
C SER A 178 -0.43 -19.11 -21.79
N LYS A 179 0.80 -18.68 -22.12
CA LYS A 179 1.98 -19.53 -22.11
C LYS A 179 3.12 -18.81 -21.38
N ASN A 180 4.00 -19.57 -20.76
CA ASN A 180 5.20 -19.01 -20.16
C ASN A 180 6.07 -18.35 -21.24
N ILE A 181 6.51 -17.13 -20.99
CA ILE A 181 7.48 -16.41 -21.81
C ILE A 181 8.85 -16.64 -21.19
N PRO A 182 9.79 -17.29 -21.92
CA PRO A 182 11.13 -17.54 -21.39
C PRO A 182 11.94 -16.23 -21.36
N LEU A 183 11.84 -15.50 -20.25
CA LEU A 183 12.66 -14.31 -20.01
C LEU A 183 13.90 -14.68 -19.18
N GLU A 184 15.02 -14.05 -19.48
CA GLU A 184 16.26 -14.21 -18.74
C GLU A 184 16.30 -13.31 -17.48
N PHE A 185 15.21 -12.59 -17.17
CA PHE A 185 15.10 -11.67 -16.05
C PHE A 185 13.67 -11.68 -15.47
N GLU A 186 13.55 -11.34 -14.21
CA GLU A 186 12.28 -11.15 -13.49
C GLU A 186 11.96 -9.67 -13.26
N ALA A 187 12.95 -8.79 -13.36
CA ALA A 187 12.77 -7.36 -13.20
C ALA A 187 13.56 -6.57 -14.26
N ALA A 188 12.95 -5.53 -14.76
CA ALA A 188 13.58 -4.64 -15.75
C ALA A 188 13.31 -3.18 -15.46
N HIS A 189 14.27 -2.32 -15.80
CA HIS A 189 14.11 -0.87 -15.82
C HIS A 189 14.44 -0.34 -17.21
N VAL A 190 13.53 0.38 -17.81
CA VAL A 190 13.74 1.05 -19.11
C VAL A 190 13.95 2.54 -18.85
N ILE A 191 15.07 3.11 -19.28
CA ILE A 191 15.41 4.53 -19.05
C ILE A 191 15.04 5.43 -20.22
N HIS A 192 15.08 4.91 -21.45
CA HIS A 192 14.57 5.57 -22.64
C HIS A 192 13.67 4.59 -23.40
N SER A 193 12.54 5.08 -23.87
CA SER A 193 11.65 4.38 -24.80
C SER A 193 11.29 5.40 -25.86
N ASP A 194 11.62 5.07 -27.08
CA ASP A 194 11.19 5.85 -28.24
C ASP A 194 9.69 5.65 -28.49
#